data_2f34cc2a78264a226c5a6eabcef092e2
#
_entry.id   2f34cc2a78264a226c5a6eabcef092e2
#
_cell.length_a   1.000
_cell.length_b   1.000
_cell.length_c   1.000
_cell.angle_alpha   90.00
_cell.angle_beta   90.00
_cell.angle_gamma   90.00
#
_symmetry.space_group_name_H-M   'P 1'
#
loop_
_entity.id
_entity.type
_entity.pdbx_description
1 polymer ?
#
loop_
_entity_poly.entity_id
_entity_poly.type
_entity_poly.pdbx_seq_one_letter_code
_entity_poly.pdbx_strand_id
1 'polypeptide(L)'
;MSVERRDSSVEGREFSAGPGSCQSCASFFLHPSSSNLHPPRLWVFALRLPFALALALLAQAADAQITSRPSTLPRNRFRNGEETLRAFAPISEATRFSIVKFNVDGATVALGTVVDTNGLALTKASELKKGKLTCWLAIEKEVSAEVIATDEDEDVALVQVHAQGLKPVRWDTDQVSEGQWAITPGIAATPQAVGIISALPRRIRPPRALIGVQFEYRGSTPKIQELLPGLGAEKAGLKAGDIIVGLNRVTVTNREQVVETLREFREGQTVKLRVRREEKEFDADVRLMVPRSGQLGDEVDPQQRQSRLTGQVSQRAEGFEQAIEHDSVLPPWLCGGPLVNLDGKAIGLNIARAGRVTTYALPARLVKQILDNLKSKAKSAAAAGK
;
A
#
# COMPACT_ATOMS: atom_id res chain seq x y z
N MET A 1 54.04 -16.26 4.95
CA MET A 1 54.23 -15.41 3.78
C MET A 1 53.06 -14.43 3.83
N SER A 2 53.15 -13.38 4.54
CA SER A 2 53.82 -12.08 4.36
C SER A 2 53.22 -11.29 3.22
N VAL A 3 52.55 -10.17 3.69
CA VAL A 3 52.67 -8.82 3.14
C VAL A 3 51.66 -8.52 2.01
N GLU A 4 50.85 -7.48 2.00
CA GLU A 4 51.20 -6.07 2.25
C GLU A 4 49.95 -5.21 2.43
N ARG A 5 49.98 -4.30 3.39
CA ARG A 5 49.07 -3.15 3.54
C ARG A 5 49.51 -2.06 2.56
N ARG A 6 48.54 -1.34 1.99
CA ARG A 6 48.77 0.03 1.53
C ARG A 6 47.72 0.97 2.10
N ASP A 7 48.20 1.79 3.01
CA ASP A 7 47.61 3.07 3.38
C ASP A 7 47.68 4.04 2.19
N SER A 8 46.68 4.83 1.99
CA SER A 8 46.78 6.13 1.35
C SER A 8 45.80 7.12 1.99
N SER A 9 46.38 7.90 2.88
CA SER A 9 45.90 9.18 3.36
C SER A 9 45.76 10.18 2.22
N VAL A 10 44.65 10.89 2.16
CA VAL A 10 44.51 12.17 1.45
C VAL A 10 43.76 13.17 2.34
N GLU A 11 44.53 14.11 2.70
CA GLU A 11 44.39 15.45 3.24
C GLU A 11 43.03 16.14 3.18
N GLY A 12 42.74 16.78 4.30
CA GLY A 12 41.68 17.74 4.49
C GLY A 12 41.95 19.07 3.79
N ARG A 13 40.90 19.73 3.41
CA ARG A 13 40.82 21.17 3.22
C ARG A 13 39.68 21.76 4.01
N GLU A 14 40.05 22.39 5.08
CA GLU A 14 39.25 23.39 5.78
C GLU A 14 38.98 24.58 4.86
N PHE A 15 37.76 25.04 4.80
CA PHE A 15 37.44 26.40 4.36
C PHE A 15 36.78 27.14 5.49
N SER A 16 37.51 28.12 5.97
CA SER A 16 37.26 29.07 7.01
C SER A 16 36.14 30.00 6.65
N ALA A 17 35.28 30.24 7.61
CA ALA A 17 34.28 31.31 7.64
C ALA A 17 34.90 32.64 7.97
N GLY A 18 34.44 33.70 7.32
CA GLY A 18 34.69 35.07 7.73
C GLY A 18 33.42 35.91 7.62
N PRO A 19 33.06 36.67 8.66
CA PRO A 19 31.87 37.46 8.67
C PRO A 19 32.14 38.92 8.18
N GLY A 20 31.24 39.44 7.39
CA GLY A 20 31.24 40.84 6.94
C GLY A 20 29.91 41.52 7.18
N SER A 21 29.82 42.18 8.31
CA SER A 21 28.81 43.17 8.64
C SER A 21 29.09 44.46 7.88
N CYS A 22 28.07 45.11 7.36
CA CYS A 22 28.09 46.58 7.23
C CYS A 22 26.68 47.17 7.30
N GLN A 23 26.50 47.93 8.38
CA GLN A 23 25.44 48.91 8.60
C GLN A 23 25.78 50.19 7.86
N SER A 24 24.78 50.99 7.48
CA SER A 24 24.66 52.44 7.69
C SER A 24 23.70 52.98 6.65
N CYS A 25 22.51 53.39 7.03
CA CYS A 25 22.09 54.72 7.47
C CYS A 25 22.54 55.87 6.57
N ALA A 26 21.55 56.53 5.97
CA ALA A 26 21.39 57.97 6.21
C ALA A 26 20.17 58.55 5.46
N SER A 27 19.26 59.03 6.22
CA SER A 27 18.20 60.00 5.89
C SER A 27 18.80 61.30 5.41
N PHE A 28 18.22 61.95 4.40
CA PHE A 28 18.31 63.38 4.24
C PHE A 28 16.98 63.96 3.75
N PHE A 29 16.32 64.68 4.65
CA PHE A 29 15.30 65.68 4.38
C PHE A 29 15.95 66.87 3.77
N LEU A 30 15.34 67.46 2.75
CA LEU A 30 15.36 68.88 2.45
C LEU A 30 14.22 69.25 1.50
N HIS A 31 13.23 69.98 1.99
CA HIS A 31 12.44 70.98 1.25
C HIS A 31 13.26 72.27 1.20
N PRO A 32 13.16 73.14 0.15
CA PRO A 32 12.08 74.05 0.09
C PRO A 32 11.63 74.56 -1.31
N SER A 33 10.49 75.26 -1.24
CA SER A 33 10.01 76.45 -1.93
C SER A 33 9.85 76.55 -3.44
N SER A 34 8.60 76.60 -3.77
CA SER A 34 7.89 77.55 -4.67
C SER A 34 8.64 78.27 -5.77
N SER A 35 8.23 78.00 -7.01
CA SER A 35 8.02 79.11 -7.99
C SER A 35 7.05 78.57 -9.09
N ASN A 36 5.95 79.35 -9.19
CA ASN A 36 4.94 79.24 -10.25
C ASN A 36 5.52 79.60 -11.60
N LEU A 37 5.42 78.69 -12.56
CA LEU A 37 5.41 78.97 -14.00
C LEU A 37 4.57 77.95 -14.73
N HIS A 38 3.40 78.40 -15.19
CA HIS A 38 2.53 77.65 -16.08
C HIS A 38 3.11 77.63 -17.49
N PRO A 39 3.34 76.38 -18.08
CA PRO A 39 3.46 76.29 -19.52
C PRO A 39 2.11 75.87 -20.14
N PRO A 40 1.86 76.25 -21.43
CA PRO A 40 0.54 76.20 -22.04
C PRO A 40 0.11 74.72 -22.38
N ARG A 41 -1.18 74.52 -22.22
CA ARG A 41 -1.94 73.24 -22.26
C ARG A 41 -2.10 72.62 -23.64
N LEU A 42 -1.18 72.70 -24.55
CA LEU A 42 -1.45 72.21 -25.92
C LEU A 42 -0.56 71.03 -26.44
N TRP A 43 0.34 70.48 -25.63
CA TRP A 43 1.22 69.38 -26.13
C TRP A 43 1.06 68.01 -25.43
N VAL A 44 0.08 67.83 -24.53
CA VAL A 44 -0.06 66.58 -23.75
C VAL A 44 -0.94 65.56 -24.46
N PHE A 45 -1.71 65.96 -25.49
CA PHE A 45 -2.62 65.02 -26.16
C PHE A 45 -1.98 64.16 -27.31
N ALA A 46 -0.86 64.57 -27.86
CA ALA A 46 -0.25 63.87 -28.99
C ALA A 46 0.64 62.67 -28.62
N LEU A 47 1.08 62.55 -27.35
CA LEU A 47 1.99 61.47 -26.92
C LEU A 47 1.29 60.33 -26.19
N ARG A 48 -0.01 60.47 -25.88
CA ARG A 48 -0.76 59.41 -25.16
C ARG A 48 -1.40 58.35 -26.04
N LEU A 49 -1.66 58.67 -27.31
CA LEU A 49 -2.26 57.68 -28.25
C LEU A 49 -1.33 56.50 -28.63
N PRO A 50 -0.04 56.70 -28.95
CA PRO A 50 0.82 55.61 -29.29
C PRO A 50 1.17 54.71 -28.10
N PHE A 51 1.20 55.26 -26.87
CA PHE A 51 1.51 54.49 -25.67
C PHE A 51 0.34 53.61 -25.24
N ALA A 52 -0.89 54.09 -25.37
CA ALA A 52 -2.09 53.29 -25.10
C ALA A 52 -2.27 52.13 -26.12
N LEU A 53 -1.96 52.40 -27.39
CA LEU A 53 -2.01 51.39 -28.45
C LEU A 53 -0.91 50.34 -28.28
N ALA A 54 0.29 50.72 -27.87
CA ALA A 54 1.39 49.81 -27.57
C ALA A 54 1.08 48.94 -26.33
N LEU A 55 0.45 49.50 -25.29
CA LEU A 55 0.04 48.76 -24.09
C LEU A 55 -1.10 47.77 -24.40
N ALA A 56 -2.05 48.14 -25.26
CA ALA A 56 -3.13 47.27 -25.72
C ALA A 56 -2.62 46.10 -26.60
N LEU A 57 -1.62 46.35 -27.46
CA LEU A 57 -0.98 45.34 -28.24
C LEU A 57 -0.12 44.36 -27.40
N LEU A 58 0.52 44.86 -26.34
CA LEU A 58 1.25 44.03 -25.37
C LEU A 58 0.31 43.18 -24.51
N ALA A 59 -0.87 43.73 -24.15
CA ALA A 59 -1.88 42.95 -23.42
C ALA A 59 -2.48 41.83 -24.27
N GLN A 60 -2.70 42.05 -25.57
CA GLN A 60 -3.16 41.01 -26.49
C GLN A 60 -2.10 39.94 -26.77
N ALA A 61 -0.81 40.27 -26.74
CA ALA A 61 0.28 39.31 -26.87
C ALA A 61 0.45 38.49 -25.59
N ALA A 62 0.13 39.01 -24.39
CA ALA A 62 0.16 38.28 -23.14
C ALA A 62 -1.01 37.28 -23.01
N ASP A 63 -2.21 37.63 -23.51
CA ASP A 63 -3.35 36.68 -23.53
C ASP A 63 -3.15 35.52 -24.51
N ALA A 64 -2.38 35.72 -25.57
CA ALA A 64 -2.09 34.66 -26.55
C ALA A 64 -1.10 33.58 -26.01
N GLN A 65 -0.36 33.88 -24.93
CA GLN A 65 0.57 32.92 -24.31
C GLN A 65 -0.03 32.11 -23.16
N ILE A 66 -1.23 32.46 -22.66
CA ILE A 66 -1.86 31.78 -21.50
C ILE A 66 -2.81 30.66 -21.92
N THR A 67 -3.08 30.46 -23.22
CA THR A 67 -4.06 29.46 -23.68
C THR A 67 -3.48 28.10 -24.09
N SER A 68 -2.21 27.83 -23.91
CA SER A 68 -1.72 26.45 -23.98
C SER A 68 -1.96 25.74 -22.63
N ARG A 69 -3.23 25.40 -22.33
CA ARG A 69 -3.49 24.36 -21.35
C ARG A 69 -2.65 23.16 -21.76
N PRO A 70 -1.82 22.59 -20.84
CA PRO A 70 -1.13 21.36 -21.17
C PRO A 70 -2.18 20.39 -21.67
N SER A 71 -1.99 19.87 -22.89
CA SER A 71 -2.91 18.90 -23.47
C SER A 71 -2.94 17.71 -22.56
N THR A 72 -3.98 17.59 -21.72
CA THR A 72 -4.18 16.40 -20.92
C THR A 72 -4.36 15.23 -21.88
N LEU A 73 -3.54 14.20 -21.72
CA LEU A 73 -3.67 12.97 -22.52
C LEU A 73 -5.12 12.49 -22.42
N PRO A 74 -5.74 12.09 -23.54
CA PRO A 74 -7.06 11.48 -23.52
C PRO A 74 -7.08 10.29 -22.54
N ARG A 75 -8.19 10.09 -21.82
CA ARG A 75 -8.29 9.02 -20.80
C ARG A 75 -8.03 7.62 -21.37
N ASN A 76 -8.35 7.37 -22.64
CA ASN A 76 -8.08 6.10 -23.33
C ASN A 76 -6.58 5.79 -23.49
N ARG A 77 -5.70 6.82 -23.40
CA ARG A 77 -4.23 6.69 -23.46
C ARG A 77 -3.56 6.67 -22.09
N PHE A 78 -4.32 6.68 -21.01
CA PHE A 78 -3.75 6.44 -19.70
C PHE A 78 -3.25 5.00 -19.60
N ARG A 79 -2.38 4.73 -18.62
CA ARG A 79 -1.76 3.44 -18.37
C ARG A 79 -2.73 2.25 -18.39
N ASN A 80 -3.92 2.40 -17.77
CA ASN A 80 -5.03 1.45 -17.82
C ASN A 80 -6.18 1.98 -18.68
N GLY A 81 -5.88 2.85 -19.67
CA GLY A 81 -6.84 3.29 -20.67
C GLY A 81 -7.18 2.18 -21.64
N GLU A 82 -8.31 2.31 -22.30
CA GLU A 82 -8.84 1.27 -23.21
C GLU A 82 -7.85 0.84 -24.28
N GLU A 83 -7.13 1.78 -24.89
CA GLU A 83 -6.13 1.47 -25.94
C GLU A 83 -4.98 0.62 -25.38
N THR A 84 -4.47 0.98 -24.19
CA THR A 84 -3.41 0.21 -23.54
C THR A 84 -3.88 -1.19 -23.18
N LEU A 85 -5.04 -1.33 -22.54
CA LEU A 85 -5.59 -2.65 -22.18
C LEU A 85 -5.86 -3.51 -23.41
N ARG A 86 -6.33 -2.90 -24.51
CA ARG A 86 -6.58 -3.61 -25.77
C ARG A 86 -5.30 -4.20 -26.38
N ALA A 87 -4.15 -3.54 -26.23
CA ALA A 87 -2.86 -4.08 -26.70
C ALA A 87 -2.49 -5.41 -26.04
N PHE A 88 -2.95 -5.66 -24.79
CA PHE A 88 -2.72 -6.90 -24.05
C PHE A 88 -3.91 -7.88 -24.11
N ALA A 89 -4.95 -7.59 -24.90
CA ALA A 89 -6.12 -8.44 -25.07
C ALA A 89 -5.76 -9.89 -25.47
N PRO A 90 -4.81 -10.16 -26.38
CA PRO A 90 -4.46 -11.54 -26.76
C PRO A 90 -4.01 -12.41 -25.57
N ILE A 91 -3.32 -11.81 -24.58
CA ILE A 91 -2.87 -12.52 -23.37
C ILE A 91 -4.07 -12.83 -22.47
N SER A 92 -4.97 -11.85 -22.29
CA SER A 92 -6.19 -12.03 -21.51
C SER A 92 -7.11 -13.07 -22.15
N GLU A 93 -7.32 -13.02 -23.46
CA GLU A 93 -8.14 -13.98 -24.20
C GLU A 93 -7.61 -15.42 -24.05
N ALA A 94 -6.30 -15.62 -24.10
CA ALA A 94 -5.69 -16.94 -23.92
C ALA A 94 -5.85 -17.49 -22.50
N THR A 95 -6.00 -16.63 -21.49
CA THR A 95 -6.01 -17.00 -20.06
C THR A 95 -7.38 -16.90 -19.39
N ARG A 96 -8.36 -16.18 -19.94
CA ARG A 96 -9.64 -15.89 -19.28
C ARG A 96 -10.43 -17.13 -18.82
N PHE A 97 -10.29 -18.26 -19.51
CA PHE A 97 -10.94 -19.52 -19.12
C PHE A 97 -10.32 -20.19 -17.89
N SER A 98 -9.17 -19.69 -17.44
CA SER A 98 -8.53 -20.11 -16.19
C SER A 98 -8.88 -19.17 -15.01
N ILE A 99 -9.81 -18.23 -15.23
CA ILE A 99 -10.18 -17.20 -14.26
C ILE A 99 -11.66 -17.26 -14.01
N VAL A 100 -12.01 -17.05 -12.76
CA VAL A 100 -13.39 -16.98 -12.30
C VAL A 100 -13.60 -15.70 -11.50
N LYS A 101 -14.84 -15.25 -11.37
CA LYS A 101 -15.21 -14.07 -10.59
C LYS A 101 -16.16 -14.50 -9.49
N PHE A 102 -15.71 -14.35 -8.23
CA PHE A 102 -16.52 -14.70 -7.06
C PHE A 102 -17.42 -13.56 -6.64
N ASN A 103 -18.67 -13.90 -6.36
CA ASN A 103 -19.68 -13.00 -5.80
C ASN A 103 -20.18 -13.56 -4.48
N VAL A 104 -20.42 -12.67 -3.53
CA VAL A 104 -21.16 -12.97 -2.29
C VAL A 104 -22.42 -12.13 -2.28
N ASP A 105 -23.57 -12.78 -2.16
CA ASP A 105 -24.89 -12.12 -2.20
C ASP A 105 -25.06 -11.18 -3.41
N GLY A 106 -24.54 -11.60 -4.57
CA GLY A 106 -24.61 -10.87 -5.83
C GLY A 106 -23.55 -9.77 -6.04
N ALA A 107 -22.78 -9.42 -5.02
CA ALA A 107 -21.69 -8.44 -5.14
C ALA A 107 -20.35 -9.13 -5.44
N THR A 108 -19.61 -8.60 -6.42
CA THR A 108 -18.26 -9.10 -6.72
C THR A 108 -17.32 -8.82 -5.55
N VAL A 109 -16.63 -9.85 -5.07
CA VAL A 109 -15.73 -9.77 -3.91
C VAL A 109 -14.29 -10.12 -4.25
N ALA A 110 -14.07 -11.02 -5.22
CA ALA A 110 -12.72 -11.42 -5.63
C ALA A 110 -12.72 -12.02 -7.04
N LEU A 111 -11.56 -12.02 -7.68
CA LEU A 111 -11.27 -12.94 -8.77
C LEU A 111 -10.78 -14.28 -8.19
N GLY A 112 -10.78 -15.33 -9.00
CA GLY A 112 -10.20 -16.61 -8.66
C GLY A 112 -9.38 -17.18 -9.79
N THR A 113 -8.41 -17.99 -9.42
CA THR A 113 -7.49 -18.69 -10.32
C THR A 113 -7.83 -20.17 -10.33
N VAL A 114 -8.28 -20.68 -11.44
CA VAL A 114 -8.57 -22.15 -11.60
C VAL A 114 -7.25 -22.92 -11.56
N VAL A 115 -7.19 -23.93 -10.69
CA VAL A 115 -5.99 -24.75 -10.46
C VAL A 115 -6.18 -26.23 -10.79
N ASP A 116 -7.42 -26.64 -11.08
CA ASP A 116 -7.75 -28.02 -11.40
C ASP A 116 -8.96 -28.09 -12.34
N THR A 117 -9.01 -29.11 -13.18
CA THR A 117 -10.15 -29.35 -14.11
C THR A 117 -11.43 -29.75 -13.39
N ASN A 118 -11.34 -30.23 -12.14
CA ASN A 118 -12.47 -30.64 -11.30
C ASN A 118 -13.14 -29.46 -10.56
N GLY A 119 -12.77 -28.21 -10.90
CA GLY A 119 -13.42 -27.04 -10.35
C GLY A 119 -12.72 -26.43 -9.14
N LEU A 120 -11.48 -26.81 -8.83
CA LEU A 120 -10.73 -26.14 -7.76
C LEU A 120 -10.19 -24.81 -8.24
N ALA A 121 -10.42 -23.77 -7.43
CA ALA A 121 -9.89 -22.43 -7.67
C ALA A 121 -9.30 -21.82 -6.39
N LEU A 122 -8.22 -21.06 -6.53
CA LEU A 122 -7.65 -20.24 -5.47
C LEU A 122 -8.19 -18.82 -5.56
N THR A 123 -8.37 -18.20 -4.40
CA THR A 123 -8.72 -16.80 -4.30
C THR A 123 -8.23 -16.20 -2.99
N LYS A 124 -8.43 -14.90 -2.80
CA LYS A 124 -8.14 -14.20 -1.54
C LYS A 124 -9.19 -14.53 -0.48
N ALA A 125 -8.75 -14.98 0.72
CA ALA A 125 -9.65 -15.45 1.77
C ALA A 125 -10.38 -14.29 2.49
N SER A 126 -9.70 -13.21 2.83
CA SER A 126 -10.24 -12.11 3.63
C SER A 126 -11.38 -11.34 2.96
N GLU A 127 -11.53 -11.42 1.64
CA GLU A 127 -12.63 -10.79 0.91
C GLU A 127 -13.89 -11.69 0.83
N LEU A 128 -13.76 -13.00 1.14
CA LEU A 128 -14.88 -13.95 1.16
C LEU A 128 -15.68 -13.79 2.46
N LYS A 129 -16.62 -12.87 2.47
CA LYS A 129 -17.52 -12.63 3.61
C LYS A 129 -18.51 -13.77 3.77
N LYS A 130 -19.18 -13.85 4.94
CA LYS A 130 -20.32 -14.76 5.14
C LYS A 130 -21.45 -14.36 4.19
N GLY A 131 -22.03 -15.34 3.51
CA GLY A 131 -23.10 -15.14 2.53
C GLY A 131 -23.14 -16.25 1.50
N LYS A 132 -24.06 -16.15 0.55
CA LYS A 132 -24.16 -17.09 -0.56
C LYS A 132 -23.04 -16.85 -1.57
N LEU A 133 -22.06 -17.76 -1.62
CA LEU A 133 -20.95 -17.68 -2.55
C LEU A 133 -21.37 -18.26 -3.91
N THR A 134 -21.23 -17.45 -4.95
CA THR A 134 -21.42 -17.84 -6.35
C THR A 134 -20.18 -17.48 -7.18
N CYS A 135 -20.08 -18.04 -8.35
CA CYS A 135 -18.94 -17.90 -9.24
C CYS A 135 -19.40 -17.65 -10.67
N TRP A 136 -18.94 -16.56 -11.28
CA TRP A 136 -19.11 -16.28 -12.71
C TRP A 136 -17.93 -16.82 -13.50
N LEU A 137 -18.24 -17.56 -14.56
CA LEU A 137 -17.28 -18.12 -15.50
C LEU A 137 -17.13 -17.21 -16.73
N ALA A 138 -16.03 -17.35 -17.47
CA ALA A 138 -15.78 -16.60 -18.70
C ALA A 138 -16.80 -16.87 -19.84
N ILE A 139 -17.59 -17.92 -19.70
CA ILE A 139 -18.71 -18.28 -20.60
C ILE A 139 -20.04 -17.63 -20.18
N GLU A 140 -20.00 -16.59 -19.37
CA GLU A 140 -21.16 -15.85 -18.87
C GLU A 140 -22.18 -16.73 -18.11
N LYS A 141 -21.68 -17.74 -17.41
CA LYS A 141 -22.48 -18.67 -16.59
C LYS A 141 -22.16 -18.45 -15.13
N GLU A 142 -23.19 -18.31 -14.31
CA GLU A 142 -23.10 -18.32 -12.85
C GLU A 142 -23.32 -19.73 -12.32
N VAL A 143 -22.49 -20.16 -11.39
CA VAL A 143 -22.54 -21.44 -10.72
C VAL A 143 -22.35 -21.28 -9.22
N SER A 144 -22.76 -22.25 -8.41
CA SER A 144 -22.50 -22.26 -6.97
C SER A 144 -21.03 -22.58 -6.69
N ALA A 145 -20.55 -22.08 -5.57
CA ALA A 145 -19.21 -22.32 -5.10
C ALA A 145 -19.17 -22.42 -3.57
N GLU A 146 -18.17 -23.14 -3.03
CA GLU A 146 -17.99 -23.27 -1.58
C GLU A 146 -16.51 -23.22 -1.20
N VAL A 147 -16.19 -22.65 -0.06
CA VAL A 147 -14.85 -22.62 0.49
C VAL A 147 -14.57 -23.96 1.18
N ILE A 148 -13.55 -24.69 0.72
CA ILE A 148 -13.22 -26.02 1.25
C ILE A 148 -11.99 -26.04 2.16
N ALA A 149 -11.11 -25.04 2.04
CA ALA A 149 -9.96 -24.85 2.94
C ALA A 149 -9.45 -23.42 2.88
N THR A 150 -8.82 -22.95 3.96
CA THR A 150 -8.18 -21.65 4.04
C THR A 150 -6.78 -21.72 4.60
N ASP A 151 -5.91 -20.85 4.10
CA ASP A 151 -4.62 -20.53 4.64
C ASP A 151 -4.68 -19.10 5.18
N GLU A 152 -4.76 -18.98 6.52
CA GLU A 152 -4.88 -17.69 7.18
C GLU A 152 -3.55 -16.92 7.17
N ASP A 153 -2.42 -17.62 7.08
CA ASP A 153 -1.09 -17.00 7.09
C ASP A 153 -0.80 -16.25 5.80
N GLU A 154 -1.24 -16.77 4.65
CA GLU A 154 -1.04 -16.16 3.36
C GLU A 154 -2.34 -15.59 2.74
N ASP A 155 -3.44 -15.61 3.50
CA ASP A 155 -4.75 -15.07 3.08
C ASP A 155 -5.32 -15.71 1.81
N VAL A 156 -5.14 -17.02 1.65
CA VAL A 156 -5.58 -17.78 0.47
C VAL A 156 -6.70 -18.74 0.84
N ALA A 157 -7.74 -18.78 0.03
CA ALA A 157 -8.82 -19.77 0.12
C ALA A 157 -8.80 -20.70 -1.09
N LEU A 158 -9.01 -21.99 -0.83
CA LEU A 158 -9.31 -22.99 -1.84
C LEU A 158 -10.83 -23.14 -1.92
N VAL A 159 -11.38 -22.92 -3.11
CA VAL A 159 -12.81 -22.92 -3.37
C VAL A 159 -13.13 -24.03 -4.36
N GLN A 160 -14.18 -24.83 -4.06
CA GLN A 160 -14.80 -25.74 -5.01
C GLN A 160 -15.83 -24.96 -5.81
N VAL A 161 -15.62 -24.85 -7.10
CA VAL A 161 -16.58 -24.32 -8.09
C VAL A 161 -17.32 -25.48 -8.69
N HIS A 162 -18.65 -25.48 -8.62
CA HIS A 162 -19.47 -26.58 -9.16
C HIS A 162 -19.66 -26.44 -10.69
N ALA A 163 -18.55 -26.57 -11.41
CA ALA A 163 -18.50 -26.56 -12.87
C ALA A 163 -17.48 -27.61 -13.36
N GLN A 164 -17.70 -28.11 -14.57
CA GLN A 164 -16.79 -29.04 -15.24
C GLN A 164 -16.12 -28.38 -16.44
N GLY A 165 -14.99 -28.93 -16.86
CA GLY A 165 -14.28 -28.49 -18.05
C GLY A 165 -13.54 -27.16 -17.89
N LEU A 166 -13.29 -26.74 -16.64
CA LEU A 166 -12.47 -25.56 -16.37
C LEU A 166 -11.03 -25.79 -16.81
N LYS A 167 -10.37 -24.74 -17.28
CA LYS A 167 -8.98 -24.80 -17.71
C LYS A 167 -8.07 -24.33 -16.58
N PRO A 168 -7.22 -25.17 -16.00
CA PRO A 168 -6.23 -24.74 -15.01
C PRO A 168 -5.25 -23.72 -15.61
N VAL A 169 -4.82 -22.78 -14.79
CA VAL A 169 -3.78 -21.83 -15.17
C VAL A 169 -2.44 -22.55 -15.36
N ARG A 170 -1.65 -22.08 -16.31
CA ARG A 170 -0.27 -22.54 -16.47
C ARG A 170 0.65 -21.71 -15.59
N TRP A 171 1.31 -22.34 -14.64
CA TRP A 171 2.24 -21.68 -13.73
C TRP A 171 3.63 -21.54 -14.35
N ASP A 172 4.22 -20.36 -14.13
CA ASP A 172 5.65 -20.11 -14.34
C ASP A 172 6.28 -19.91 -12.96
N THR A 173 7.14 -20.84 -12.57
CA THR A 173 7.82 -20.82 -11.27
C THR A 173 9.23 -20.26 -11.33
N ASP A 174 9.62 -19.72 -12.48
CA ASP A 174 10.90 -19.06 -12.66
C ASP A 174 10.96 -17.76 -11.85
N GLN A 175 12.16 -17.26 -11.67
CA GLN A 175 12.38 -16.01 -10.93
C GLN A 175 11.86 -14.84 -11.77
N VAL A 176 11.01 -13.99 -11.18
CA VAL A 176 10.57 -12.74 -11.81
C VAL A 176 11.70 -11.72 -11.79
N SER A 177 11.63 -10.76 -12.71
CA SER A 177 12.57 -9.64 -12.81
C SER A 177 11.85 -8.31 -12.62
N GLU A 178 12.53 -7.34 -12.01
CA GLU A 178 12.03 -5.97 -11.96
C GLU A 178 11.89 -5.41 -13.39
N GLY A 179 10.82 -4.63 -13.62
CA GLY A 179 10.49 -4.13 -14.96
C GLY A 179 9.79 -5.14 -15.87
N GLN A 180 9.68 -6.41 -15.47
CA GLN A 180 8.91 -7.42 -16.21
C GLN A 180 7.43 -7.04 -16.25
N TRP A 181 6.77 -7.23 -17.40
CA TRP A 181 5.34 -7.00 -17.55
C TRP A 181 4.53 -7.88 -16.59
N ALA A 182 3.55 -7.27 -15.98
CA ALA A 182 2.64 -7.87 -15.00
C ALA A 182 1.20 -7.59 -15.45
N ILE A 183 0.54 -8.60 -16.02
CA ILE A 183 -0.82 -8.48 -16.54
C ILE A 183 -1.77 -9.19 -15.57
N THR A 184 -2.86 -8.52 -15.21
CA THR A 184 -3.97 -9.15 -14.48
C THR A 184 -5.13 -9.36 -15.44
N PRO A 185 -5.29 -10.55 -15.99
CA PRO A 185 -6.46 -10.88 -16.81
C PRO A 185 -7.71 -11.04 -15.93
N GLY A 186 -8.87 -10.95 -16.56
CA GLY A 186 -10.16 -11.23 -15.95
C GLY A 186 -10.95 -12.24 -16.77
N ILE A 187 -12.25 -12.36 -16.52
CA ILE A 187 -13.14 -13.21 -17.32
C ILE A 187 -13.47 -12.61 -18.70
N ALA A 188 -13.18 -11.33 -18.91
CA ALA A 188 -13.34 -10.64 -20.18
C ALA A 188 -12.14 -10.82 -21.10
N ALA A 189 -12.30 -10.48 -22.38
CA ALA A 189 -11.23 -10.52 -23.36
C ALA A 189 -10.10 -9.53 -23.10
N THR A 190 -10.41 -8.37 -22.51
CA THR A 190 -9.42 -7.38 -22.10
C THR A 190 -8.96 -7.59 -20.65
N PRO A 191 -7.70 -7.34 -20.31
CA PRO A 191 -7.21 -7.47 -18.94
C PRO A 191 -7.85 -6.43 -18.01
N GLN A 192 -7.87 -6.72 -16.72
CA GLN A 192 -8.34 -5.80 -15.67
C GLN A 192 -7.32 -4.69 -15.40
N ALA A 193 -6.04 -5.02 -15.47
CA ALA A 193 -4.96 -4.07 -15.31
C ALA A 193 -3.68 -4.60 -15.95
N VAL A 194 -2.80 -3.66 -16.31
CA VAL A 194 -1.45 -3.92 -16.82
C VAL A 194 -0.47 -3.07 -16.03
N GLY A 195 0.66 -3.64 -15.69
CA GLY A 195 1.73 -2.99 -14.96
C GLY A 195 3.07 -3.67 -15.16
N ILE A 196 3.99 -3.37 -14.28
CA ILE A 196 5.30 -4.01 -14.20
C ILE A 196 5.60 -4.46 -12.79
N ILE A 197 6.49 -5.43 -12.66
CA ILE A 197 7.06 -5.83 -11.38
C ILE A 197 7.92 -4.66 -10.86
N SER A 198 7.55 -4.13 -9.70
CA SER A 198 8.22 -2.97 -9.07
C SER A 198 9.27 -3.41 -8.04
N ALA A 199 9.06 -4.57 -7.39
CA ALA A 199 10.04 -5.16 -6.50
C ALA A 199 9.94 -6.69 -6.49
N LEU A 200 11.09 -7.33 -6.33
CA LEU A 200 11.23 -8.78 -6.22
C LEU A 200 10.52 -9.32 -4.97
N PRO A 201 10.25 -10.65 -4.91
CA PRO A 201 9.62 -11.27 -3.76
C PRO A 201 10.35 -10.93 -2.45
N ARG A 202 9.62 -10.34 -1.51
CA ARG A 202 10.13 -9.96 -0.20
C ARG A 202 9.07 -10.11 0.88
N ARG A 203 9.50 -10.20 2.13
CA ARG A 203 8.59 -10.23 3.28
C ARG A 203 7.90 -8.88 3.43
N ILE A 204 6.57 -8.90 3.49
CA ILE A 204 5.75 -7.75 3.86
C ILE A 204 5.41 -7.90 5.33
N ARG A 205 5.92 -6.99 6.15
CA ARG A 205 5.70 -7.05 7.59
C ARG A 205 4.21 -6.91 7.91
N PRO A 206 3.70 -7.61 8.95
CA PRO A 206 2.33 -7.41 9.41
C PRO A 206 2.13 -5.97 9.93
N PRO A 207 0.88 -5.47 9.96
CA PRO A 207 0.58 -4.19 10.57
C PRO A 207 1.01 -4.22 12.03
N ARG A 208 1.41 -3.07 12.55
CA ARG A 208 1.82 -2.97 13.96
C ARG A 208 0.63 -3.21 14.85
N ALA A 209 0.57 -4.40 15.43
CA ALA A 209 -0.35 -4.68 16.51
C ALA A 209 0.20 -4.04 17.79
N LEU A 210 -0.65 -3.30 18.49
CA LEU A 210 -0.29 -2.56 19.69
C LEU A 210 -0.94 -3.20 20.91
N ILE A 211 -0.25 -3.14 22.04
CA ILE A 211 -0.84 -3.42 23.34
C ILE A 211 -1.73 -2.26 23.83
N GLY A 212 -1.53 -1.06 23.28
CA GLY A 212 -2.34 0.13 23.60
C GLY A 212 -1.80 0.92 24.77
N VAL A 213 -0.48 1.13 24.85
CA VAL A 213 0.17 1.98 25.84
C VAL A 213 1.01 3.05 25.17
N GLN A 214 1.08 4.22 25.79
CA GLN A 214 2.09 5.24 25.53
C GLN A 214 3.11 5.18 26.68
N PHE A 215 4.40 5.14 26.32
CA PHE A 215 5.47 5.16 27.30
C PHE A 215 5.90 6.58 27.64
N GLU A 216 6.39 6.80 28.87
CA GLU A 216 7.00 8.06 29.24
C GLU A 216 8.14 8.41 28.27
N TYR A 217 8.13 9.65 27.78
CA TYR A 217 9.13 10.11 26.80
C TYR A 217 10.53 10.24 27.40
N ARG A 218 10.61 10.63 28.69
CA ARG A 218 11.89 10.82 29.39
C ARG A 218 12.34 9.51 30.05
N GLY A 219 13.58 9.11 29.76
CA GLY A 219 14.15 7.87 30.27
C GLY A 219 13.94 6.68 29.34
N SER A 220 14.68 5.58 29.61
CA SER A 220 14.61 4.33 28.83
C SER A 220 13.64 3.31 29.43
N THR A 221 13.25 3.46 30.71
CA THR A 221 12.37 2.53 31.42
C THR A 221 11.01 2.43 30.71
N PRO A 222 10.47 1.21 30.48
CA PRO A 222 9.20 1.03 29.81
C PRO A 222 8.02 1.28 30.75
N LYS A 223 7.94 2.51 31.30
CA LYS A 223 6.87 2.95 32.18
C LYS A 223 5.72 3.51 31.38
N ILE A 224 4.52 3.05 31.69
CA ILE A 224 3.28 3.47 31.01
C ILE A 224 2.92 4.88 31.46
N GLN A 225 2.87 5.81 30.54
CA GLN A 225 2.37 7.17 30.77
C GLN A 225 0.86 7.21 30.65
N GLU A 226 0.33 6.57 29.60
CA GLU A 226 -1.10 6.61 29.27
C GLU A 226 -1.52 5.31 28.59
N LEU A 227 -2.80 4.96 28.74
CA LEU A 227 -3.44 3.84 28.05
C LEU A 227 -4.31 4.37 26.92
N LEU A 228 -4.22 3.72 25.78
CA LEU A 228 -5.09 4.01 24.63
C LEU A 228 -6.45 3.31 24.84
N PRO A 229 -7.57 4.06 24.82
CA PRO A 229 -8.88 3.53 25.12
C PRO A 229 -9.30 2.37 24.19
N GLY A 230 -9.94 1.36 24.76
CA GLY A 230 -10.49 0.22 24.02
C GLY A 230 -9.47 -0.79 23.52
N LEU A 231 -8.17 -0.60 23.80
CA LEU A 231 -7.12 -1.52 23.40
C LEU A 231 -6.79 -2.56 24.50
N GLY A 232 -5.87 -3.47 24.16
CA GLY A 232 -5.62 -4.66 24.96
C GLY A 232 -5.11 -4.38 26.37
N ALA A 233 -4.25 -3.38 26.56
CA ALA A 233 -3.69 -3.04 27.87
C ALA A 233 -4.75 -2.54 28.84
N GLU A 234 -5.67 -1.67 28.40
CA GLU A 234 -6.79 -1.21 29.23
C GLU A 234 -7.69 -2.38 29.63
N LYS A 235 -8.03 -3.26 28.67
CA LYS A 235 -8.87 -4.44 28.91
C LYS A 235 -8.22 -5.45 29.85
N ALA A 236 -6.89 -5.50 29.88
CA ALA A 236 -6.12 -6.34 30.80
C ALA A 236 -5.92 -5.71 32.20
N GLY A 237 -6.47 -4.50 32.45
CA GLY A 237 -6.41 -3.84 33.75
C GLY A 237 -5.08 -3.17 34.09
N LEU A 238 -4.26 -2.89 33.06
CA LEU A 238 -3.05 -2.07 33.21
C LEU A 238 -3.43 -0.63 33.58
N LYS A 239 -2.49 0.10 34.15
CA LYS A 239 -2.69 1.50 34.59
C LYS A 239 -1.49 2.36 34.24
N ALA A 240 -1.71 3.68 34.13
CA ALA A 240 -0.62 4.63 34.09
C ALA A 240 0.27 4.48 35.31
N GLY A 241 1.58 4.57 35.14
CA GLY A 241 2.58 4.32 36.18
C GLY A 241 3.11 2.88 36.26
N ASP A 242 2.45 1.90 35.63
CA ASP A 242 2.94 0.53 35.52
C ASP A 242 4.24 0.47 34.72
N ILE A 243 5.16 -0.42 35.10
CA ILE A 243 6.42 -0.66 34.41
C ILE A 243 6.41 -2.08 33.87
N ILE A 244 6.61 -2.21 32.54
CA ILE A 244 6.72 -3.52 31.90
C ILE A 244 8.13 -4.06 32.15
N VAL A 245 8.25 -5.18 32.87
CA VAL A 245 9.54 -5.81 33.21
C VAL A 245 9.76 -7.11 32.46
N GLY A 246 8.75 -7.64 31.76
CA GLY A 246 8.87 -8.85 30.96
C GLY A 246 7.76 -8.95 29.93
N LEU A 247 8.05 -9.65 28.82
CA LEU A 247 7.12 -9.95 27.75
C LEU A 247 7.27 -11.43 27.37
N ASN A 248 6.23 -12.23 27.61
CA ASN A 248 6.27 -13.69 27.55
C ASN A 248 7.42 -14.23 28.43
N ARG A 249 8.46 -14.81 27.81
CA ARG A 249 9.64 -15.36 28.51
C ARG A 249 10.85 -14.44 28.46
N VAL A 250 10.73 -13.24 27.86
CA VAL A 250 11.82 -12.29 27.67
C VAL A 250 11.74 -11.20 28.72
N THR A 251 12.81 -10.99 29.49
CA THR A 251 12.93 -9.85 30.38
C THR A 251 13.23 -8.60 29.55
N VAL A 252 12.51 -7.52 29.80
CA VAL A 252 12.70 -6.24 29.12
C VAL A 252 13.10 -5.16 30.12
N THR A 253 14.07 -4.35 29.71
CA THR A 253 14.65 -3.28 30.56
C THR A 253 14.39 -1.89 30.01
N ASN A 254 14.06 -1.80 28.72
CA ASN A 254 13.77 -0.55 28.06
C ASN A 254 12.59 -0.68 27.08
N ARG A 255 12.02 0.47 26.70
CA ARG A 255 10.85 0.55 25.80
C ARG A 255 11.14 0.03 24.40
N GLU A 256 12.39 0.21 23.93
CA GLU A 256 12.81 -0.23 22.59
C GLU A 256 12.72 -1.75 22.48
N GLN A 257 13.14 -2.47 23.54
CA GLN A 257 13.02 -3.94 23.61
C GLN A 257 11.54 -4.37 23.61
N VAL A 258 10.66 -3.66 24.35
CA VAL A 258 9.23 -3.97 24.33
C VAL A 258 8.68 -3.80 22.91
N VAL A 259 8.97 -2.66 22.26
CA VAL A 259 8.49 -2.37 20.90
C VAL A 259 9.04 -3.39 19.90
N GLU A 260 10.33 -3.73 19.97
CA GLU A 260 10.96 -4.68 19.05
C GLU A 260 10.39 -6.09 19.22
N THR A 261 10.23 -6.54 20.48
CA THR A 261 9.62 -7.85 20.75
C THR A 261 8.18 -7.92 20.27
N LEU A 262 7.39 -6.83 20.43
CA LEU A 262 6.01 -6.80 19.96
C LEU A 262 5.89 -6.81 18.42
N ARG A 263 6.93 -6.45 17.67
CA ARG A 263 6.91 -6.48 16.18
C ARG A 263 6.77 -7.88 15.59
N GLU A 264 7.10 -8.91 16.37
CA GLU A 264 6.98 -10.32 15.93
C GLU A 264 5.55 -10.86 16.06
N PHE A 265 4.67 -10.13 16.73
CA PHE A 265 3.30 -10.56 16.99
C PHE A 265 2.31 -9.89 16.05
N ARG A 266 1.19 -10.61 15.80
CA ARG A 266 0.09 -10.19 14.90
C ARG A 266 -1.12 -9.73 15.69
N GLU A 267 -2.02 -9.01 15.03
CA GLU A 267 -3.32 -8.67 15.59
C GLU A 267 -4.06 -9.93 16.06
N GLY A 268 -4.70 -9.82 17.22
CA GLY A 268 -5.48 -10.88 17.83
C GLY A 268 -4.68 -11.84 18.71
N GLN A 269 -3.37 -11.89 18.59
CA GLN A 269 -2.52 -12.69 19.48
C GLN A 269 -2.50 -12.11 20.88
N THR A 270 -2.36 -12.98 21.89
CA THR A 270 -2.23 -12.58 23.29
C THR A 270 -0.77 -12.72 23.72
N VAL A 271 -0.25 -11.69 24.35
CA VAL A 271 1.08 -11.70 24.97
C VAL A 271 0.94 -11.58 26.48
N LYS A 272 1.76 -12.31 27.21
CA LYS A 272 1.83 -12.22 28.64
C LYS A 272 2.84 -11.15 29.03
N LEU A 273 2.37 -10.06 29.62
CA LEU A 273 3.21 -9.01 30.18
C LEU A 273 3.45 -9.28 31.65
N ARG A 274 4.70 -9.25 32.09
CA ARG A 274 5.05 -9.10 33.49
C ARG A 274 5.19 -7.62 33.78
N VAL A 275 4.41 -7.17 34.77
CA VAL A 275 4.24 -5.75 35.03
C VAL A 275 4.53 -5.51 36.53
N ARG A 276 5.29 -4.45 36.80
CA ARG A 276 5.53 -3.98 38.16
C ARG A 276 4.72 -2.72 38.41
N ARG A 277 3.84 -2.80 39.41
CA ARG A 277 3.04 -1.68 39.92
C ARG A 277 3.49 -1.39 41.36
N GLU A 278 4.10 -0.23 41.55
CA GLU A 278 4.78 0.10 42.81
C GLU A 278 5.87 -0.95 43.11
N GLU A 279 5.73 -1.75 44.16
CA GLU A 279 6.67 -2.82 44.54
C GLU A 279 6.17 -4.24 44.17
N LYS A 280 4.96 -4.36 43.60
CA LYS A 280 4.34 -5.66 43.30
C LYS A 280 4.47 -6.00 41.84
N GLU A 281 4.89 -7.22 41.54
CA GLU A 281 4.88 -7.76 40.17
C GLU A 281 3.67 -8.68 39.98
N PHE A 282 3.07 -8.60 38.82
CA PHE A 282 1.98 -9.48 38.36
C PHE A 282 2.06 -9.71 36.85
N ASP A 283 1.44 -10.81 36.41
CA ASP A 283 1.31 -11.13 35.02
C ASP A 283 -0.05 -10.65 34.49
N ALA A 284 -0.07 -10.09 33.28
CA ALA A 284 -1.28 -9.67 32.57
C ALA A 284 -1.27 -10.22 31.15
N ASP A 285 -2.36 -10.88 30.78
CA ASP A 285 -2.55 -11.35 29.41
C ASP A 285 -3.16 -10.24 28.56
N VAL A 286 -2.39 -9.70 27.64
CA VAL A 286 -2.76 -8.54 26.82
C VAL A 286 -2.94 -8.97 25.38
N ARG A 287 -4.14 -8.79 24.83
CA ARG A 287 -4.44 -9.06 23.44
C ARG A 287 -3.96 -7.90 22.58
N LEU A 288 -3.14 -8.20 21.57
CA LEU A 288 -2.70 -7.21 20.61
C LEU A 288 -3.84 -6.83 19.67
N MET A 289 -3.96 -5.54 19.40
CA MET A 289 -5.00 -4.98 18.56
C MET A 289 -4.40 -3.93 17.60
N VAL A 290 -4.93 -3.87 16.40
CA VAL A 290 -4.68 -2.71 15.52
C VAL A 290 -5.67 -1.61 15.94
N PRO A 291 -5.19 -0.41 16.29
CA PRO A 291 -6.07 0.69 16.66
C PRO A 291 -7.04 1.00 15.53
N ARG A 292 -8.32 1.12 15.85
CA ARG A 292 -9.30 1.62 14.90
C ARG A 292 -9.20 3.14 14.79
N SER A 293 -9.63 3.65 13.64
CA SER A 293 -9.69 5.08 13.40
C SER A 293 -10.38 5.83 14.55
N GLY A 294 -9.72 6.87 15.07
CA GLY A 294 -10.19 7.66 16.22
C GLY A 294 -9.67 7.20 17.58
N GLN A 295 -9.01 6.04 17.69
CA GLN A 295 -8.43 5.57 18.96
C GLN A 295 -7.03 6.16 19.27
N LEU A 296 -6.38 6.74 18.27
CA LEU A 296 -5.05 7.37 18.42
C LEU A 296 -5.11 8.91 18.59
N GLY A 297 -6.27 9.45 18.98
CA GLY A 297 -6.50 10.90 19.05
C GLY A 297 -6.74 11.51 17.67
N ASP A 298 -6.72 12.85 17.58
CA ASP A 298 -6.93 13.61 16.33
C ASP A 298 -5.81 13.43 15.27
N GLU A 299 -4.77 12.64 15.55
CA GLU A 299 -3.88 12.16 14.49
C GLU A 299 -4.67 11.17 13.63
N VAL A 300 -5.21 11.67 12.54
CA VAL A 300 -5.84 10.87 11.49
C VAL A 300 -4.90 9.72 11.17
N ASP A 301 -5.36 8.50 11.46
CA ASP A 301 -4.65 7.26 11.14
C ASP A 301 -3.96 7.39 9.78
N PRO A 302 -2.62 7.25 9.71
CA PRO A 302 -1.89 7.36 8.44
C PRO A 302 -2.49 6.47 7.35
N GLN A 303 -3.04 5.30 7.68
CA GLN A 303 -3.72 4.42 6.74
C GLN A 303 -5.04 5.02 6.23
N GLN A 304 -5.82 5.71 7.08
CA GLN A 304 -7.03 6.40 6.62
C GLN A 304 -6.72 7.64 5.79
N ARG A 305 -5.68 8.40 6.16
CA ARG A 305 -5.19 9.50 5.32
C ARG A 305 -4.72 8.95 3.97
N GLN A 306 -4.02 7.83 3.99
CA GLN A 306 -3.54 7.14 2.79
C GLN A 306 -4.70 6.57 1.97
N SER A 307 -5.72 5.96 2.57
CA SER A 307 -6.89 5.43 1.84
C SER A 307 -7.74 6.51 1.21
N ARG A 308 -7.88 7.68 1.83
CA ARG A 308 -8.55 8.84 1.22
C ARG A 308 -7.83 9.35 -0.03
N LEU A 309 -6.49 9.25 -0.06
CA LEU A 309 -5.66 9.69 -1.19
C LEU A 309 -5.45 8.59 -2.24
N THR A 310 -5.55 7.32 -1.86
CA THR A 310 -5.16 6.17 -2.68
C THR A 310 -6.34 5.34 -3.18
N GLY A 311 -7.54 5.59 -2.67
CA GLY A 311 -8.71 4.75 -2.88
C GLY A 311 -8.71 3.52 -1.98
N GLN A 312 -9.73 2.67 -2.13
CA GLN A 312 -9.94 1.50 -1.28
C GLN A 312 -8.77 0.51 -1.38
N VAL A 313 -8.18 0.17 -0.24
CA VAL A 313 -7.16 -0.88 -0.09
C VAL A 313 -7.81 -2.18 0.39
N SER A 314 -7.11 -3.31 0.23
CA SER A 314 -7.58 -4.62 0.68
C SER A 314 -7.72 -4.68 2.20
N GLN A 315 -8.67 -5.48 2.70
CA GLN A 315 -8.87 -5.67 4.16
C GLN A 315 -7.57 -6.16 4.83
N ARG A 316 -6.87 -7.09 4.16
CA ARG A 316 -5.52 -7.49 4.52
C ARG A 316 -4.59 -7.12 3.37
N ALA A 317 -3.64 -6.24 3.65
CA ALA A 317 -2.64 -5.76 2.69
C ALA A 317 -1.20 -5.94 3.18
N GLU A 318 -1.03 -6.62 4.32
CA GLU A 318 0.26 -6.77 5.00
C GLU A 318 0.37 -8.17 5.64
N GLY A 319 1.57 -8.53 6.09
CA GLY A 319 1.84 -9.79 6.79
C GLY A 319 1.97 -10.98 5.85
N PHE A 320 2.58 -10.80 4.69
CA PHE A 320 2.90 -11.87 3.74
C PHE A 320 4.36 -12.27 3.86
N GLU A 321 4.64 -13.58 3.87
CA GLU A 321 6.02 -14.07 3.99
C GLU A 321 6.85 -13.74 2.75
N GLN A 322 6.24 -13.88 1.57
CA GLN A 322 6.85 -13.48 0.30
C GLN A 322 5.78 -12.84 -0.60
N ALA A 323 6.02 -11.63 -1.03
CA ALA A 323 5.16 -10.98 -2.01
C ALA A 323 5.97 -10.24 -3.07
N ILE A 324 5.58 -10.43 -4.32
CA ILE A 324 5.98 -9.62 -5.47
C ILE A 324 5.22 -8.31 -5.37
N GLU A 325 5.90 -7.19 -5.57
CA GLU A 325 5.22 -5.90 -5.72
C GLU A 325 5.12 -5.53 -7.19
N HIS A 326 3.94 -5.11 -7.61
CA HIS A 326 3.72 -4.58 -8.96
C HIS A 326 2.82 -3.34 -8.91
N ASP A 327 2.94 -2.52 -9.94
CA ASP A 327 2.32 -1.20 -9.97
C ASP A 327 0.97 -1.17 -10.71
N SER A 328 0.38 -2.34 -10.99
CA SER A 328 -0.99 -2.42 -11.51
C SER A 328 -1.98 -1.91 -10.47
N VAL A 329 -2.85 -0.99 -10.88
CA VAL A 329 -3.88 -0.44 -10.00
C VAL A 329 -5.08 -1.38 -10.00
N LEU A 330 -5.11 -2.33 -9.05
CA LEU A 330 -6.23 -3.27 -8.89
C LEU A 330 -7.10 -2.84 -7.71
N PRO A 331 -8.42 -2.72 -7.86
CA PRO A 331 -9.30 -2.63 -6.70
C PRO A 331 -9.28 -3.97 -5.92
N PRO A 332 -9.59 -3.95 -4.59
CA PRO A 332 -9.52 -5.14 -3.74
C PRO A 332 -10.31 -6.34 -4.26
N TRP A 333 -11.48 -6.08 -4.83
CA TRP A 333 -12.36 -7.11 -5.40
C TRP A 333 -11.88 -7.71 -6.74
N LEU A 334 -10.74 -7.29 -7.26
CA LEU A 334 -10.05 -7.92 -8.40
C LEU A 334 -8.76 -8.64 -7.96
N CYS A 335 -8.48 -8.70 -6.65
CA CYS A 335 -7.47 -9.62 -6.11
C CYS A 335 -8.00 -11.05 -6.08
N GLY A 336 -7.11 -12.04 -5.97
CA GLY A 336 -7.41 -13.48 -6.03
C GLY A 336 -7.26 -14.10 -7.43
N GLY A 337 -7.16 -13.26 -8.47
CA GLY A 337 -6.83 -13.70 -9.84
C GLY A 337 -5.32 -13.87 -10.08
N PRO A 338 -4.93 -14.54 -11.17
CA PRO A 338 -3.52 -14.73 -11.49
C PRO A 338 -2.87 -13.41 -11.93
N LEU A 339 -1.57 -13.29 -11.65
CA LEU A 339 -0.67 -12.32 -12.27
C LEU A 339 0.09 -13.07 -13.36
N VAL A 340 -0.03 -12.66 -14.61
CA VAL A 340 0.59 -13.39 -15.73
C VAL A 340 1.65 -12.56 -16.44
N ASN A 341 2.62 -13.25 -17.05
CA ASN A 341 3.62 -12.67 -17.94
C ASN A 341 3.09 -12.54 -19.38
N LEU A 342 3.93 -12.09 -20.31
CA LEU A 342 3.58 -11.93 -21.73
C LEU A 342 3.24 -13.26 -22.43
N ASP A 343 3.71 -14.39 -21.91
CA ASP A 343 3.37 -15.74 -22.44
C ASP A 343 2.01 -16.25 -21.91
N GLY A 344 1.31 -15.47 -21.08
CA GLY A 344 0.07 -15.87 -20.42
C GLY A 344 0.27 -16.96 -19.35
N LYS A 345 1.49 -17.13 -18.83
CA LYS A 345 1.79 -18.00 -17.70
C LYS A 345 1.69 -17.24 -16.40
N ALA A 346 1.09 -17.83 -15.37
CA ALA A 346 0.94 -17.21 -14.07
C ALA A 346 2.26 -17.21 -13.29
N ILE A 347 2.79 -16.02 -13.04
CA ILE A 347 3.99 -15.78 -12.25
C ILE A 347 3.65 -15.58 -10.76
N GLY A 348 2.35 -15.36 -10.45
CA GLY A 348 1.87 -15.18 -9.09
C GLY A 348 0.35 -15.16 -9.00
N LEU A 349 -0.14 -14.99 -7.76
CA LEU A 349 -1.54 -14.79 -7.41
C LEU A 349 -1.70 -13.39 -6.79
N ASN A 350 -2.48 -12.50 -7.41
CA ASN A 350 -2.76 -11.18 -6.84
C ASN A 350 -3.44 -11.33 -5.49
N ILE A 351 -2.81 -10.81 -4.43
CA ILE A 351 -3.31 -11.05 -3.07
C ILE A 351 -3.83 -9.78 -2.40
N ALA A 352 -3.24 -8.62 -2.65
CA ALA A 352 -3.68 -7.42 -1.97
C ALA A 352 -3.35 -6.13 -2.73
N ARG A 353 -4.29 -5.19 -2.74
CA ARG A 353 -4.00 -3.79 -3.00
C ARG A 353 -3.54 -3.14 -1.71
N ALA A 354 -2.30 -2.65 -1.67
CA ALA A 354 -1.70 -2.05 -0.49
C ALA A 354 -1.58 -0.52 -0.56
N GLY A 355 -1.69 0.06 -1.75
CA GLY A 355 -1.52 1.50 -1.92
C GLY A 355 -2.09 2.04 -3.23
N ARG A 356 -1.75 3.28 -3.53
CA ARG A 356 -2.25 3.96 -4.74
C ARG A 356 -1.82 3.23 -6.02
N VAL A 357 -0.58 2.82 -6.06
CA VAL A 357 0.05 2.13 -7.20
C VAL A 357 0.77 0.85 -6.77
N THR A 358 0.44 0.32 -5.60
CA THR A 358 1.07 -0.86 -5.04
C THR A 358 0.04 -1.97 -4.92
N THR A 359 0.29 -3.05 -5.62
CA THR A 359 -0.44 -4.31 -5.49
C THR A 359 0.57 -5.42 -5.21
N TYR A 360 0.21 -6.33 -4.31
CA TYR A 360 1.01 -7.49 -3.96
C TYR A 360 0.47 -8.75 -4.62
N ALA A 361 1.39 -9.62 -5.05
CA ALA A 361 1.08 -10.95 -5.54
C ALA A 361 1.98 -11.98 -4.86
N LEU A 362 1.42 -13.13 -4.47
CA LEU A 362 2.20 -14.26 -3.99
C LEU A 362 2.93 -14.90 -5.16
N PRO A 363 4.25 -15.20 -5.07
CA PRO A 363 4.99 -15.85 -6.15
C PRO A 363 4.43 -17.22 -6.50
N ALA A 364 4.44 -17.60 -7.77
CA ALA A 364 3.89 -18.88 -8.26
C ALA A 364 4.44 -20.10 -7.51
N ARG A 365 5.73 -20.08 -7.13
CA ARG A 365 6.35 -21.16 -6.35
C ARG A 365 5.69 -21.32 -4.98
N LEU A 366 5.46 -20.21 -4.27
CA LEU A 366 4.78 -20.21 -2.97
C LEU A 366 3.32 -20.64 -3.11
N VAL A 367 2.61 -20.13 -4.14
CA VAL A 367 1.21 -20.50 -4.40
C VAL A 367 1.04 -21.99 -4.62
N LYS A 368 1.96 -22.66 -5.30
CA LYS A 368 1.93 -24.11 -5.47
C LYS A 368 2.08 -24.86 -4.14
N GLN A 369 2.96 -24.42 -3.26
CA GLN A 369 3.13 -25.00 -1.91
C GLN A 369 1.85 -24.81 -1.07
N ILE A 370 1.27 -23.62 -1.09
CA ILE A 370 0.00 -23.32 -0.42
C ILE A 370 -1.12 -24.21 -0.96
N LEU A 371 -1.22 -24.37 -2.28
CA LEU A 371 -2.22 -25.24 -2.92
C LEU A 371 -2.13 -26.68 -2.45
N ASP A 372 -0.90 -27.25 -2.38
CA ASP A 372 -0.69 -28.62 -1.93
C ASP A 372 -1.09 -28.78 -0.45
N ASN A 373 -0.77 -27.81 0.41
CA ASN A 373 -1.19 -27.78 1.81
C ASN A 373 -2.72 -27.68 1.93
N LEU A 374 -3.37 -26.79 1.17
CA LEU A 374 -4.82 -26.64 1.19
C LEU A 374 -5.55 -27.88 0.69
N LYS A 375 -5.05 -28.53 -0.35
CA LYS A 375 -5.59 -29.82 -0.83
C LYS A 375 -5.50 -30.91 0.25
N SER A 376 -4.41 -30.92 1.01
CA SER A 376 -4.21 -31.89 2.10
C SER A 376 -5.18 -31.61 3.26
N LYS A 377 -5.32 -30.34 3.67
CA LYS A 377 -6.30 -29.90 4.68
C LYS A 377 -7.74 -30.27 4.29
N ALA A 378 -8.13 -29.99 3.05
CA ALA A 378 -9.46 -30.32 2.54
C ALA A 378 -9.75 -31.82 2.57
N LYS A 379 -8.77 -32.66 2.19
CA LYS A 379 -8.91 -34.15 2.26
C LYS A 379 -9.06 -34.63 3.70
N SER A 380 -8.27 -34.11 4.64
CA SER A 380 -8.36 -34.49 6.06
C SER A 380 -9.70 -34.07 6.67
N ALA A 381 -10.21 -32.88 6.34
CA ALA A 381 -11.52 -32.42 6.79
C ALA A 381 -12.68 -33.28 6.25
N ALA A 382 -12.61 -33.67 4.97
CA ALA A 382 -13.59 -34.59 4.35
C ALA A 382 -13.54 -36.04 4.93
N ALA A 383 -12.38 -36.48 5.41
CA ALA A 383 -12.22 -37.77 6.07
C ALA A 383 -12.75 -37.73 7.52
N ALA A 384 -12.60 -36.64 8.23
CA ALA A 384 -13.08 -36.46 9.61
C ALA A 384 -14.60 -36.22 9.72
N GLY A 385 -15.24 -35.78 8.63
CA GLY A 385 -16.70 -35.54 8.55
C GLY A 385 -17.53 -36.75 8.11
N LYS A 386 -16.90 -37.89 7.85
CA LYS A 386 -17.53 -39.18 7.60
C LYS A 386 -17.45 -40.06 8.85
#